data_190b17c15c50b567c5540b6ac0bce241
#
_entry.id   190b17c15c50b567c5540b6ac0bce241
#
_cell.length_a   1.000
_cell.length_b   1.000
_cell.length_c   1.000
_cell.angle_alpha   90.00
_cell.angle_beta   90.00
_cell.angle_gamma   90.00
#
_symmetry.space_group_name_H-M   'P 1'
#
loop_
_entity.id
_entity.type
_entity.pdbx_description
1 polymer ?
#
loop_
_entity_poly.entity_id
_entity_poly.type
_entity_poly.pdbx_seq_one_letter_code
_entity_poly.pdbx_strand_id
1 'polypeptide(L)'
;QGIHQKLSELQANDAQFTDKILHAGEGIRQAMRGRLGTDWPQVMDCIRDKLPADSVFVRDQTISAYNWGNQQFPILTPRTSINPTSGAIGPGFPMSVGAAIASQPSGSKALVVHGDGGFMFHATELATCAQYQVPLIICVFNDSGYGVLRYLQQSRFGRINETDLGKVAFAQMAESMGVAGERVASVEAFSDAMD
;
A
#
# COMPACT_ATOMS: atom_id res chain seq x y z
N GLN A 1 4.15 -37.05 -16.90
CA GLN A 1 5.62 -37.18 -16.80
C GLN A 1 6.35 -36.12 -17.65
N GLY A 2 5.88 -35.75 -18.87
CA GLY A 2 6.59 -34.84 -19.75
C GLY A 2 6.69 -33.37 -19.30
N ILE A 3 5.73 -32.84 -18.53
CA ILE A 3 5.75 -31.44 -18.08
C ILE A 3 6.73 -31.26 -16.91
N HIS A 4 6.76 -32.18 -15.97
CA HIS A 4 7.70 -32.13 -14.84
C HIS A 4 9.16 -32.29 -15.27
N GLN A 5 9.41 -33.13 -16.28
CA GLN A 5 10.75 -33.31 -16.82
C GLN A 5 11.20 -32.05 -17.60
N LYS A 6 10.34 -31.45 -18.42
CA LYS A 6 10.64 -30.17 -19.08
C LYS A 6 10.83 -29.01 -18.11
N LEU A 7 10.06 -28.95 -17.03
CA LEU A 7 10.25 -27.94 -15.98
C LEU A 7 11.58 -28.10 -15.23
N SER A 8 12.00 -29.34 -14.94
CA SER A 8 13.32 -29.59 -14.33
C SER A 8 14.48 -29.28 -15.29
N GLU A 9 14.31 -29.54 -16.59
CA GLU A 9 15.29 -29.16 -17.60
C GLU A 9 15.39 -27.64 -17.79
N LEU A 10 14.26 -26.91 -17.68
CA LEU A 10 14.23 -25.45 -17.71
C LEU A 10 14.83 -24.83 -16.43
N GLN A 11 14.66 -25.48 -15.29
CA GLN A 11 15.27 -25.02 -14.03
C GLN A 11 16.78 -25.25 -13.96
N ALA A 12 17.28 -26.24 -14.68
CA ALA A 12 18.72 -26.56 -14.72
C ALA A 12 19.54 -25.61 -15.62
N ASN A 13 18.90 -24.81 -16.46
CA ASN A 13 19.59 -24.25 -17.61
C ASN A 13 19.85 -22.75 -17.61
N ASP A 14 19.50 -21.96 -16.58
CA ASP A 14 19.86 -20.57 -16.74
C ASP A 14 20.03 -19.73 -15.44
N ALA A 15 21.15 -19.96 -14.75
CA ALA A 15 21.66 -18.96 -13.81
C ALA A 15 21.84 -17.60 -14.52
N GLN A 16 22.30 -17.59 -15.79
CA GLN A 16 22.41 -16.38 -16.59
C GLN A 16 21.06 -15.74 -16.92
N PHE A 17 19.99 -16.51 -17.13
CA PHE A 17 18.65 -15.97 -17.36
C PHE A 17 18.12 -15.29 -16.09
N THR A 18 18.25 -15.95 -14.94
CA THR A 18 17.85 -15.38 -13.65
C THR A 18 18.59 -14.07 -13.37
N ASP A 19 19.91 -14.05 -13.57
CA ASP A 19 20.73 -12.86 -13.38
C ASP A 19 20.34 -11.73 -14.33
N LYS A 20 20.06 -12.03 -15.60
CA LYS A 20 19.58 -11.04 -16.58
C LYS A 20 18.23 -10.46 -16.19
N ILE A 21 17.28 -11.29 -15.73
CA ILE A 21 15.96 -10.82 -15.27
C ILE A 21 16.10 -9.97 -14.02
N LEU A 22 16.90 -10.38 -13.05
CA LEU A 22 17.14 -9.61 -11.83
C LEU A 22 17.78 -8.25 -12.15
N HIS A 23 18.79 -8.23 -13.01
CA HIS A 23 19.45 -6.98 -13.43
C HIS A 23 18.50 -6.05 -14.20
N ALA A 24 17.73 -6.59 -15.15
CA ALA A 24 16.74 -5.81 -15.89
C ALA A 24 15.64 -5.29 -14.97
N GLY A 25 15.16 -6.12 -14.02
CA GLY A 25 14.18 -5.73 -13.01
C GLY A 25 14.66 -4.61 -12.11
N GLU A 26 15.92 -4.65 -11.68
CA GLU A 26 16.52 -3.58 -10.88
C GLU A 26 16.63 -2.27 -11.66
N GLY A 27 17.07 -2.32 -12.91
CA GLY A 27 17.13 -1.14 -13.78
C GLY A 27 15.75 -0.48 -13.98
N ILE A 28 14.70 -1.28 -14.19
CA ILE A 28 13.32 -0.80 -14.30
C ILE A 28 12.88 -0.18 -12.97
N ARG A 29 13.15 -0.84 -11.85
CA ARG A 29 12.78 -0.36 -10.52
C ARG A 29 13.42 0.99 -10.19
N GLN A 30 14.71 1.15 -10.48
CA GLN A 30 15.41 2.42 -10.30
C GLN A 30 14.86 3.53 -11.19
N ALA A 31 14.59 3.24 -12.47
CA ALA A 31 13.98 4.21 -13.38
C ALA A 31 12.58 4.66 -12.93
N MET A 32 11.77 3.74 -12.42
CA MET A 32 10.45 4.05 -11.87
C MET A 32 10.56 4.85 -10.57
N ARG A 33 11.48 4.48 -9.68
CA ARG A 33 11.76 5.19 -8.43
C ARG A 33 12.13 6.65 -8.70
N GLY A 34 12.97 6.93 -9.70
CA GLY A 34 13.33 8.28 -10.10
C GLY A 34 12.16 9.14 -10.58
N ARG A 35 11.06 8.53 -11.05
CA ARG A 35 9.83 9.25 -11.47
C ARG A 35 8.92 9.65 -10.30
N LEU A 36 9.11 9.07 -9.12
CA LEU A 36 8.28 9.34 -7.94
C LEU A 36 8.68 10.62 -7.20
N GLY A 37 9.76 11.29 -7.64
CA GLY A 37 10.32 12.43 -6.91
C GLY A 37 11.17 11.99 -5.72
N THR A 38 11.37 12.88 -4.76
CA THR A 38 12.26 12.65 -3.60
C THR A 38 11.52 12.03 -2.41
N ASP A 39 10.33 12.48 -2.11
CA ASP A 39 9.64 12.18 -0.85
C ASP A 39 8.99 10.79 -0.83
N TRP A 40 8.33 10.40 -1.93
CA TRP A 40 7.67 9.11 -2.00
C TRP A 40 8.58 7.89 -1.80
N PRO A 41 9.79 7.85 -2.43
CA PRO A 41 10.75 6.80 -2.14
C PRO A 41 11.17 6.73 -0.67
N GLN A 42 11.33 7.89 0.00
CA GLN A 42 11.72 7.95 1.41
C GLN A 42 10.60 7.48 2.33
N VAL A 43 9.33 7.85 2.06
CA VAL A 43 8.17 7.32 2.78
C VAL A 43 8.08 5.80 2.67
N MET A 44 8.29 5.27 1.47
CA MET A 44 8.25 3.83 1.21
C MET A 44 9.40 3.08 1.93
N ASP A 45 10.60 3.63 1.91
CA ASP A 45 11.75 3.09 2.62
C ASP A 45 11.50 3.10 4.13
N CYS A 46 10.98 4.21 4.67
CA CYS A 46 10.61 4.32 6.07
C CYS A 46 9.60 3.23 6.48
N ILE A 47 8.54 3.00 5.68
CA ILE A 47 7.59 1.92 5.94
C ILE A 47 8.30 0.57 5.96
N ARG A 48 9.18 0.30 4.98
CA ARG A 48 9.85 -1.00 4.90
C ARG A 48 10.83 -1.23 6.03
N ASP A 49 11.58 -0.21 6.43
CA ASP A 49 12.61 -0.30 7.46
C ASP A 49 12.00 -0.48 8.86
N LYS A 50 10.85 0.15 9.12
CA LYS A 50 10.17 0.08 10.43
C LYS A 50 9.22 -1.10 10.59
N LEU A 51 8.84 -1.75 9.49
CA LEU A 51 7.98 -2.94 9.55
C LEU A 51 8.82 -4.23 9.56
N PRO A 52 8.50 -5.21 10.43
CA PRO A 52 9.04 -6.57 10.32
C PRO A 52 8.85 -7.17 8.93
N ALA A 53 9.75 -8.06 8.53
CA ALA A 53 9.72 -8.67 7.19
C ALA A 53 8.45 -9.50 6.90
N ASP A 54 7.82 -10.02 7.93
CA ASP A 54 6.59 -10.82 7.89
C ASP A 54 5.31 -10.00 8.10
N SER A 55 5.42 -8.67 8.19
CA SER A 55 4.25 -7.78 8.28
C SER A 55 3.41 -7.82 7.02
N VAL A 56 2.10 -7.79 7.20
CA VAL A 56 1.15 -7.80 6.08
C VAL A 56 0.98 -6.39 5.54
N PHE A 57 1.34 -6.21 4.29
CA PHE A 57 1.13 -4.98 3.53
C PHE A 57 -0.18 -5.08 2.75
N VAL A 58 -1.14 -4.25 3.12
CA VAL A 58 -2.43 -4.13 2.45
C VAL A 58 -2.48 -2.82 1.68
N ARG A 59 -2.99 -2.83 0.48
CA ARG A 59 -3.18 -1.63 -0.32
C ARG A 59 -4.57 -1.58 -0.93
N ASP A 60 -5.18 -0.42 -0.88
CA ASP A 60 -6.40 -0.14 -1.63
C ASP A 60 -6.08 0.35 -3.05
N GLN A 61 -7.09 0.66 -3.83
CA GLN A 61 -6.97 1.19 -5.20
C GLN A 61 -6.76 2.71 -5.14
N THR A 62 -5.51 3.15 -5.04
CA THR A 62 -5.12 4.57 -4.97
C THR A 62 -3.84 4.82 -5.77
N ILE A 63 -3.52 6.08 -6.10
CA ILE A 63 -2.31 6.44 -6.86
C ILE A 63 -1.05 5.95 -6.16
N SER A 64 -0.94 6.13 -4.85
CA SER A 64 0.19 5.63 -4.07
C SER A 64 0.33 4.11 -4.14
N ALA A 65 -0.78 3.38 -4.11
CA ALA A 65 -0.77 1.92 -4.27
C ALA A 65 -0.34 1.49 -5.67
N TYR A 66 -0.81 2.17 -6.73
CA TYR A 66 -0.44 1.81 -8.10
C TYR A 66 1.02 2.13 -8.41
N ASN A 67 1.47 3.34 -8.05
CA ASN A 67 2.78 3.83 -8.47
C ASN A 67 3.93 3.29 -7.61
N TRP A 68 3.70 3.06 -6.32
CA TRP A 68 4.75 2.50 -5.49
C TRP A 68 4.38 1.23 -4.73
N GLY A 69 3.23 1.16 -4.11
CA GLY A 69 2.84 -0.02 -3.35
C GLY A 69 2.85 -1.30 -4.17
N ASN A 70 2.41 -1.24 -5.42
CA ASN A 70 2.37 -2.37 -6.34
C ASN A 70 3.70 -2.65 -7.05
N GLN A 71 4.47 -1.60 -7.36
CA GLN A 71 5.61 -1.69 -8.27
C GLN A 71 6.95 -1.59 -7.57
N GLN A 72 7.00 -1.01 -6.37
CA GLN A 72 8.25 -0.66 -5.71
C GLN A 72 8.38 -1.24 -4.30
N PHE A 73 7.26 -1.42 -3.58
CA PHE A 73 7.33 -1.89 -2.19
C PHE A 73 7.77 -3.36 -2.13
N PRO A 74 8.89 -3.66 -1.42
CA PRO A 74 9.41 -5.03 -1.36
C PRO A 74 8.53 -5.93 -0.49
N ILE A 75 8.04 -7.01 -1.05
CA ILE A 75 7.37 -8.09 -0.31
C ILE A 75 8.42 -9.15 0.00
N LEU A 76 8.76 -9.29 1.28
CA LEU A 76 9.90 -10.11 1.73
C LEU A 76 9.49 -11.53 2.13
N THR A 77 8.20 -11.72 2.46
CA THR A 77 7.68 -13.00 2.94
C THR A 77 6.43 -13.38 2.14
N PRO A 78 6.24 -14.66 1.78
CA PRO A 78 5.02 -15.12 1.13
C PRO A 78 3.77 -14.82 1.95
N ARG A 79 2.65 -14.52 1.28
CA ARG A 79 1.33 -14.26 1.88
C ARG A 79 1.24 -12.96 2.69
N THR A 80 2.15 -12.05 2.52
CA THR A 80 2.17 -10.74 3.21
C THR A 80 1.77 -9.56 2.33
N SER A 81 1.13 -9.81 1.18
CA SER A 81 0.60 -8.75 0.31
C SER A 81 -0.86 -9.02 -0.04
N ILE A 82 -1.73 -8.07 0.29
CA ILE A 82 -3.17 -8.17 0.09
C ILE A 82 -3.66 -6.93 -0.67
N ASN A 83 -4.56 -7.14 -1.63
CA ASN A 83 -5.22 -6.04 -2.35
C ASN A 83 -6.59 -6.47 -2.89
N PRO A 84 -7.53 -5.53 -3.08
CA PRO A 84 -8.79 -5.79 -3.77
C PRO A 84 -8.56 -6.27 -5.20
N THR A 85 -9.21 -7.35 -5.61
CA THR A 85 -9.00 -7.98 -6.92
C THR A 85 -9.84 -7.39 -8.04
N SER A 86 -10.96 -6.74 -7.70
CA SER A 86 -11.94 -6.22 -8.66
C SER A 86 -11.70 -4.76 -9.09
N GLY A 87 -10.64 -4.10 -8.60
CA GLY A 87 -10.44 -2.67 -8.80
C GLY A 87 -11.38 -1.76 -7.98
N ALA A 88 -12.14 -2.35 -7.03
CA ALA A 88 -12.97 -1.59 -6.11
C ALA A 88 -12.12 -0.78 -5.13
N ILE A 89 -12.53 0.46 -4.87
CA ILE A 89 -11.98 1.31 -3.82
C ILE A 89 -12.70 1.05 -2.49
N GLY A 90 -11.99 1.15 -1.39
CA GLY A 90 -12.54 0.99 -0.04
C GLY A 90 -12.25 -0.35 0.64
N PRO A 91 -12.30 -1.53 -0.03
CA PRO A 91 -12.13 -2.82 0.65
C PRO A 91 -10.77 -2.99 1.34
N GLY A 92 -9.76 -2.21 0.99
CA GLY A 92 -8.43 -2.29 1.60
C GLY A 92 -8.48 -2.16 3.13
N PHE A 93 -9.32 -1.28 3.67
CA PHE A 93 -9.42 -1.09 5.10
C PHE A 93 -10.01 -2.31 5.84
N PRO A 94 -11.22 -2.79 5.55
CA PRO A 94 -11.73 -3.99 6.22
C PRO A 94 -10.88 -5.25 5.97
N MET A 95 -10.25 -5.39 4.80
CA MET A 95 -9.29 -6.47 4.55
C MET A 95 -8.07 -6.36 5.47
N SER A 96 -7.59 -5.15 5.76
CA SER A 96 -6.45 -4.93 6.66
C SER A 96 -6.81 -5.19 8.13
N VAL A 97 -8.02 -4.91 8.54
CA VAL A 97 -8.53 -5.30 9.87
C VAL A 97 -8.45 -6.82 10.04
N GLY A 98 -8.97 -7.58 9.07
CA GLY A 98 -8.88 -9.03 9.08
C GLY A 98 -7.44 -9.55 9.07
N ALA A 99 -6.57 -8.93 8.26
CA ALA A 99 -5.15 -9.27 8.20
C ALA A 99 -4.44 -9.02 9.53
N ALA A 100 -4.69 -7.87 10.18
CA ALA A 100 -4.10 -7.53 11.46
C ALA A 100 -4.53 -8.50 12.56
N ILE A 101 -5.82 -8.85 12.64
CA ILE A 101 -6.33 -9.85 13.58
C ILE A 101 -5.68 -11.22 13.34
N ALA A 102 -5.58 -11.65 12.09
CA ALA A 102 -4.96 -12.93 11.75
C ALA A 102 -3.46 -12.99 12.07
N SER A 103 -2.77 -11.83 12.08
CA SER A 103 -1.34 -11.72 12.36
C SER A 103 -1.01 -11.63 13.86
N GLN A 104 -1.99 -11.32 14.73
CA GLN A 104 -1.76 -11.19 16.17
C GLN A 104 -1.07 -12.40 16.82
N PRO A 105 -1.46 -13.67 16.54
CA PRO A 105 -0.84 -14.82 17.18
C PRO A 105 0.66 -14.98 16.88
N SER A 106 1.14 -14.47 15.74
CA SER A 106 2.56 -14.47 15.37
C SER A 106 3.33 -13.24 15.86
N GLY A 107 2.64 -12.24 16.39
CA GLY A 107 3.23 -10.94 16.73
C GLY A 107 3.53 -10.06 15.50
N SER A 108 3.16 -10.49 14.30
CA SER A 108 3.33 -9.71 13.07
C SER A 108 2.35 -8.53 13.03
N LYS A 109 2.74 -7.46 12.35
CA LYS A 109 1.92 -6.25 12.18
C LYS A 109 1.24 -6.25 10.82
N ALA A 110 0.22 -5.43 10.68
CA ALA A 110 -0.35 -5.10 9.38
C ALA A 110 -0.31 -3.57 9.16
N LEU A 111 -0.11 -3.18 7.90
CA LEU A 111 -0.18 -1.80 7.47
C LEU A 111 -1.04 -1.72 6.22
N VAL A 112 -1.93 -0.73 6.15
CA VAL A 112 -2.71 -0.46 4.95
C VAL A 112 -2.40 0.91 4.37
N VAL A 113 -2.28 0.96 3.05
CA VAL A 113 -2.19 2.19 2.26
C VAL A 113 -3.51 2.47 1.59
N HIS A 114 -4.06 3.63 1.85
CA HIS A 114 -5.35 4.08 1.37
C HIS A 114 -5.30 5.47 0.75
N GLY A 115 -6.18 5.75 -0.21
CA GLY A 115 -6.54 7.12 -0.59
C GLY A 115 -7.71 7.61 0.26
N ASP A 116 -7.84 8.92 0.42
CA ASP A 116 -8.90 9.56 1.20
C ASP A 116 -10.31 9.18 0.73
N GLY A 117 -10.56 9.21 -0.57
CA GLY A 117 -11.87 8.84 -1.13
C GLY A 117 -12.24 7.38 -0.88
N GLY A 118 -11.28 6.45 -1.07
CA GLY A 118 -11.49 5.03 -0.79
C GLY A 118 -11.71 4.75 0.68
N PHE A 119 -10.93 5.39 1.56
CA PHE A 119 -11.02 5.21 3.01
C PHE A 119 -12.42 5.55 3.56
N MET A 120 -13.06 6.59 3.03
CA MET A 120 -14.38 7.02 3.46
C MET A 120 -15.48 5.97 3.25
N PHE A 121 -15.32 5.01 2.33
CA PHE A 121 -16.31 3.94 2.14
C PHE A 121 -16.46 3.04 3.36
N HIS A 122 -15.40 2.87 4.14
CA HIS A 122 -15.37 1.98 5.30
C HIS A 122 -14.73 2.64 6.54
N ALA A 123 -14.74 3.96 6.63
CA ALA A 123 -14.17 4.70 7.77
C ALA A 123 -14.75 4.27 9.12
N THR A 124 -15.97 3.71 9.13
CA THR A 124 -16.62 3.16 10.33
C THR A 124 -15.88 1.97 10.94
N GLU A 125 -15.00 1.29 10.18
CA GLU A 125 -14.15 0.22 10.73
C GLU A 125 -13.11 0.73 11.75
N LEU A 126 -12.91 2.05 11.86
CA LEU A 126 -12.15 2.62 12.97
C LEU A 126 -12.77 2.23 14.32
N ALA A 127 -14.11 2.19 14.43
CA ALA A 127 -14.77 1.74 15.64
C ALA A 127 -14.49 0.25 15.93
N THR A 128 -14.43 -0.59 14.89
CA THR A 128 -14.01 -1.99 15.04
C THR A 128 -12.57 -2.10 15.51
N CYS A 129 -11.67 -1.29 14.96
CA CYS A 129 -10.27 -1.24 15.39
C CYS A 129 -10.14 -0.85 16.86
N ALA A 130 -10.88 0.17 17.29
CA ALA A 130 -10.88 0.62 18.68
C ALA A 130 -11.45 -0.45 19.63
N GLN A 131 -12.61 -1.04 19.27
CA GLN A 131 -13.28 -2.05 20.07
C GLN A 131 -12.42 -3.28 20.35
N TYR A 132 -11.71 -3.76 19.32
CA TYR A 132 -10.91 -4.97 19.39
C TYR A 132 -9.40 -4.71 19.54
N GLN A 133 -9.01 -3.44 19.72
CA GLN A 133 -7.60 -3.03 19.85
C GLN A 133 -6.73 -3.63 18.75
N VAL A 134 -7.19 -3.52 17.51
CA VAL A 134 -6.55 -4.13 16.35
C VAL A 134 -5.18 -3.48 16.08
N PRO A 135 -4.07 -4.23 16.06
CA PRO A 135 -2.72 -3.68 15.84
C PRO A 135 -2.46 -3.37 14.35
N LEU A 136 -3.12 -2.33 13.85
CA LEU A 136 -3.10 -1.94 12.44
C LEU A 136 -2.58 -0.51 12.28
N ILE A 137 -1.64 -0.32 11.37
CA ILE A 137 -1.19 1.00 10.92
C ILE A 137 -1.98 1.37 9.66
N ILE A 138 -2.63 2.54 9.69
CA ILE A 138 -3.47 3.02 8.59
C ILE A 138 -2.85 4.29 8.01
N CYS A 139 -2.32 4.21 6.78
CA CYS A 139 -1.75 5.34 6.06
C CYS A 139 -2.76 5.87 5.04
N VAL A 140 -3.41 7.00 5.33
CA VAL A 140 -4.33 7.66 4.40
C VAL A 140 -3.59 8.78 3.66
N PHE A 141 -3.38 8.59 2.36
CA PHE A 141 -2.81 9.60 1.47
C PHE A 141 -3.94 10.50 0.96
N ASN A 142 -3.98 11.72 1.51
CA ASN A 142 -5.07 12.66 1.31
C ASN A 142 -4.69 13.72 0.27
N ASP A 143 -5.23 13.60 -0.94
CA ASP A 143 -5.14 14.61 -2.01
C ASP A 143 -6.47 15.36 -2.23
N SER A 144 -7.43 15.18 -1.33
CA SER A 144 -8.78 15.74 -1.36
C SER A 144 -9.53 15.39 -2.64
N GLY A 145 -9.43 14.11 -3.06
CA GLY A 145 -10.16 13.68 -4.25
C GLY A 145 -9.86 12.27 -4.73
N TYR A 146 -10.50 11.93 -5.83
CA TYR A 146 -10.26 10.69 -6.55
C TYR A 146 -9.08 10.83 -7.52
N GLY A 147 -7.85 10.82 -7.00
CA GLY A 147 -6.64 11.11 -7.76
C GLY A 147 -6.44 10.22 -8.99
N VAL A 148 -6.77 8.93 -8.92
CA VAL A 148 -6.73 8.02 -10.09
C VAL A 148 -7.69 8.47 -11.18
N LEU A 149 -8.89 8.91 -10.80
CA LEU A 149 -9.89 9.42 -11.76
C LEU A 149 -9.45 10.74 -12.37
N ARG A 150 -8.86 11.67 -11.59
CA ARG A 150 -8.25 12.90 -12.11
C ARG A 150 -7.21 12.58 -13.18
N TYR A 151 -6.29 11.67 -12.88
CA TYR A 151 -5.27 11.25 -13.82
C TYR A 151 -5.87 10.66 -15.11
N LEU A 152 -6.83 9.76 -14.99
CA LEU A 152 -7.48 9.12 -16.14
C LEU A 152 -8.29 10.11 -16.97
N GLN A 153 -9.03 11.01 -16.35
CA GLN A 153 -9.80 12.03 -17.04
C GLN A 153 -8.88 13.01 -17.77
N GLN A 154 -7.83 13.49 -17.10
CA GLN A 154 -6.86 14.38 -17.71
C GLN A 154 -6.17 13.73 -18.91
N SER A 155 -5.76 12.47 -18.79
CA SER A 155 -5.05 11.76 -19.85
C SER A 155 -5.93 11.40 -21.05
N ARG A 156 -7.22 11.11 -20.82
CA ARG A 156 -8.14 10.65 -21.88
C ARG A 156 -8.94 11.79 -22.53
N PHE A 157 -9.30 12.81 -21.72
CA PHE A 157 -10.24 13.84 -22.13
C PHE A 157 -9.64 15.25 -22.08
N GLY A 158 -8.41 15.42 -21.57
CA GLY A 158 -7.77 16.71 -21.40
C GLY A 158 -8.45 17.64 -20.37
N ARG A 159 -9.38 17.10 -19.57
CA ARG A 159 -10.13 17.85 -18.55
C ARG A 159 -10.49 16.97 -17.38
N ILE A 160 -10.64 17.58 -16.21
CA ILE A 160 -11.07 16.97 -14.95
C ILE A 160 -12.47 17.46 -14.61
N ASN A 161 -13.34 16.59 -14.12
CA ASN A 161 -14.70 16.93 -13.71
C ASN A 161 -15.16 16.07 -12.54
N GLU A 162 -15.74 16.69 -11.51
CA GLU A 162 -16.40 16.03 -10.36
C GLU A 162 -15.53 14.94 -9.67
N THR A 163 -14.26 15.22 -9.46
CA THR A 163 -13.33 14.29 -8.78
C THR A 163 -12.79 14.85 -7.46
N ASP A 164 -13.16 16.07 -7.12
CA ASP A 164 -12.75 16.72 -5.89
C ASP A 164 -13.65 16.29 -4.73
N LEU A 165 -13.05 16.08 -3.57
CA LEU A 165 -13.75 15.72 -2.34
C LEU A 165 -13.67 16.85 -1.32
N GLY A 166 -14.64 16.88 -0.41
CA GLY A 166 -14.62 17.77 0.73
C GLY A 166 -13.43 17.47 1.65
N LYS A 167 -12.94 18.50 2.33
CA LYS A 167 -11.85 18.36 3.30
C LYS A 167 -12.32 17.55 4.51
N VAL A 168 -11.62 16.48 4.81
CA VAL A 168 -11.85 15.63 5.98
C VAL A 168 -10.62 15.67 6.89
N ALA A 169 -10.85 15.85 8.19
CA ALA A 169 -9.81 15.79 9.21
C ALA A 169 -9.66 14.34 9.70
N PHE A 170 -8.96 13.50 8.97
CA PHE A 170 -8.87 12.05 9.21
C PHE A 170 -8.28 11.72 10.58
N ALA A 171 -7.27 12.45 11.05
CA ALA A 171 -6.70 12.25 12.37
C ALA A 171 -7.74 12.48 13.47
N GLN A 172 -8.47 13.59 13.42
CA GLN A 172 -9.54 13.89 14.37
C GLN A 172 -10.71 12.90 14.28
N MET A 173 -11.02 12.40 13.07
CA MET A 173 -12.01 11.34 12.89
C MET A 173 -11.57 10.06 13.60
N ALA A 174 -10.31 9.64 13.46
CA ALA A 174 -9.76 8.47 14.13
C ALA A 174 -9.83 8.63 15.66
N GLU A 175 -9.41 9.77 16.19
CA GLU A 175 -9.46 10.09 17.62
C GLU A 175 -10.90 10.06 18.16
N SER A 176 -11.86 10.61 17.43
CA SER A 176 -13.27 10.59 17.82
C SER A 176 -13.88 9.19 17.89
N MET A 177 -13.27 8.22 17.19
CA MET A 177 -13.66 6.81 17.19
C MET A 177 -12.77 5.94 18.10
N GLY A 178 -11.87 6.55 18.89
CA GLY A 178 -11.02 5.85 19.84
C GLY A 178 -9.74 5.24 19.27
N VAL A 179 -9.33 5.66 18.09
CA VAL A 179 -8.07 5.26 17.43
C VAL A 179 -7.13 6.46 17.41
N ALA A 180 -5.85 6.26 17.75
CA ALA A 180 -4.86 7.31 17.65
C ALA A 180 -4.74 7.81 16.20
N GLY A 181 -4.66 9.13 16.02
CA GLY A 181 -4.59 9.75 14.72
C GLY A 181 -3.59 10.88 14.67
N GLU A 182 -2.75 10.90 13.64
CA GLU A 182 -1.79 11.96 13.42
C GLU A 182 -1.82 12.46 11.98
N ARG A 183 -1.71 13.78 11.80
CA ARG A 183 -1.57 14.39 10.49
C ARG A 183 -0.13 14.80 10.26
N VAL A 184 0.52 14.15 9.31
CA VAL A 184 1.91 14.43 8.93
C VAL A 184 1.97 15.11 7.55
N ALA A 185 2.97 15.97 7.34
CA ALA A 185 3.13 16.74 6.11
C ALA A 185 4.59 16.76 5.60
N SER A 186 5.49 16.00 6.23
CA SER A 186 6.86 15.81 5.77
C SER A 186 7.30 14.35 5.96
N VAL A 187 8.38 13.97 5.33
CA VAL A 187 8.99 12.64 5.47
C VAL A 187 9.47 12.39 6.89
N GLU A 188 10.07 13.41 7.50
CA GLU A 188 10.57 13.35 8.88
C GLU A 188 9.42 13.10 9.86
N ALA A 189 8.36 13.92 9.77
CA ALA A 189 7.17 13.75 10.61
C ALA A 189 6.49 12.38 10.37
N PHE A 190 6.50 11.87 9.12
CA PHE A 190 6.00 10.54 8.83
C PHE A 190 6.86 9.47 9.51
N SER A 191 8.19 9.63 9.47
CA SER A 191 9.09 8.71 10.14
C SER A 191 8.86 8.69 11.65
N ASP A 192 8.74 9.86 12.27
CA ASP A 192 8.50 9.98 13.72
C ASP A 192 7.15 9.33 14.13
N ALA A 193 6.11 9.52 13.32
CA ALA A 193 4.79 8.93 13.55
C ALA A 193 4.74 7.40 13.39
N MET A 194 5.73 6.81 12.72
CA MET A 194 5.85 5.36 12.54
C MET A 194 6.60 4.66 13.69
N ASP A 195 7.22 5.37 14.61
CA ASP A 195 7.89 4.85 15.82
C ASP A 195 6.90 4.58 16.94
#